data_7ec596feb842d78e86b1191391675585
#
_entry.id   7ec596feb842d78e86b1191391675585
#
_cell.length_a   1.000
_cell.length_b   1.000
_cell.length_c   1.000
_cell.angle_alpha   90.00
_cell.angle_beta   90.00
_cell.angle_gamma   90.00
#
_symmetry.space_group_name_H-M   'P 1'
#
loop_
_entity.id
_entity.type
_entity.pdbx_description
1 polymer ?
#
loop_
_entity_poly.entity_id
_entity_poly.type
_entity_poly.pdbx_seq_one_letter_code
_entity_poly.pdbx_strand_id
1 'polypeptide(L)'
;MIGCVEVVKSLVKVVKMYLKSEQMNEQDEKIDYRTINSMLWDLQKETRDIKNKTVQLCWEWNNFSSDYYKKYGEYPKEKDILNYSMGGFVYDKLKSGYNLYSANLTMSSRETIKQFNSYKKDYITGVRSIPSFKSNQPLDVHNDAIRLCRDNDDFYVYLSLLNKMGAQKYGIKGSFRFKILVRDNSTYTILDRCINGDYKVAASKLIYDKKKKMWCLNLSYKFETKKENNLDKNKILGIDMGIAAPIVASVYGDLDRFVIHGGEIEAFRRRTEARRRSLLQQTKYCGDGRVGHGVGKRMEPANNIKDKIARFRNTTNHKYSRGVVAYAIKKGCGIIQMEDLKGISDKADKFLKDWSYYDLQQKIEYKAKEASIVVSYVNPQYTSQRCSKCGYIDSQNRPKEPDQSTFKCQNCGYSANADYNASQNIAIRNIEKEISKTIENNSANNK
;
A
#
# COMPACT_ATOMS: atom_id res chain seq x y z
N MET A 1 -15.31 -21.86 29.43
CA MET A 1 -14.01 -21.96 28.75
C MET A 1 -14.28 -21.84 27.24
N ILE A 2 -14.19 -20.64 26.70
CA ILE A 2 -14.32 -20.42 25.26
C ILE A 2 -12.90 -20.52 24.73
N GLY A 3 -12.61 -21.63 24.04
CA GLY A 3 -11.34 -21.85 23.40
C GLY A 3 -11.05 -20.78 22.36
N CYS A 4 -10.07 -19.93 22.60
CA CYS A 4 -9.52 -19.05 21.59
C CYS A 4 -8.90 -19.91 20.48
N VAL A 5 -9.60 -20.06 19.37
CA VAL A 5 -9.00 -20.56 18.13
C VAL A 5 -7.96 -19.50 17.72
N GLU A 6 -6.68 -19.83 17.89
CA GLU A 6 -5.57 -19.00 17.41
C GLU A 6 -5.62 -18.88 15.90
N VAL A 7 -6.08 -17.75 15.42
CA VAL A 7 -6.04 -17.43 13.99
C VAL A 7 -4.60 -17.07 13.64
N VAL A 8 -3.87 -17.99 13.03
CA VAL A 8 -2.56 -17.72 12.41
C VAL A 8 -2.77 -16.68 11.32
N LYS A 9 -2.36 -15.44 11.58
CA LYS A 9 -2.48 -14.35 10.62
C LYS A 9 -1.34 -14.42 9.61
N SER A 10 -1.64 -14.84 8.38
CA SER A 10 -0.69 -14.73 7.28
C SER A 10 -0.65 -13.29 6.75
N LEU A 11 0.54 -12.76 6.55
CA LEU A 11 0.77 -11.45 5.92
C LEU A 11 1.25 -11.62 4.50
N VAL A 12 0.86 -10.68 3.62
CA VAL A 12 1.32 -10.61 2.24
C VAL A 12 2.22 -9.39 2.08
N LYS A 13 3.40 -9.60 1.51
CA LYS A 13 4.33 -8.55 1.10
C LYS A 13 4.66 -8.64 -0.37
N VAL A 14 5.19 -7.55 -0.92
CA VAL A 14 5.62 -7.46 -2.31
C VAL A 14 7.08 -7.01 -2.37
N VAL A 15 7.87 -7.70 -3.17
CA VAL A 15 9.24 -7.29 -3.50
C VAL A 15 9.36 -7.06 -5.01
N LYS A 16 9.98 -5.95 -5.41
CA LYS A 16 10.22 -5.61 -6.81
C LYS A 16 11.58 -6.13 -7.27
N MET A 17 11.59 -6.95 -8.29
CA MET A 17 12.79 -7.56 -8.84
C MET A 17 12.91 -7.29 -10.34
N TYR A 18 14.08 -6.87 -10.82
CA TYR A 18 14.35 -6.68 -12.23
C TYR A 18 14.76 -8.00 -12.88
N LEU A 19 14.30 -8.21 -14.10
CA LEU A 19 14.46 -9.46 -14.83
C LEU A 19 15.32 -9.26 -16.07
N LYS A 20 16.22 -10.24 -16.33
CA LYS A 20 16.96 -10.37 -17.58
C LYS A 20 16.52 -11.65 -18.26
N SER A 21 16.07 -11.57 -19.51
CA SER A 21 15.66 -12.76 -20.27
C SER A 21 16.85 -13.68 -20.55
N GLU A 22 16.66 -14.96 -20.28
CA GLU A 22 17.56 -16.05 -20.64
C GLU A 22 16.78 -17.19 -21.28
N GLN A 23 15.78 -16.84 -22.10
CA GLN A 23 14.96 -17.78 -22.82
C GLN A 23 15.70 -18.43 -23.98
N MET A 24 15.56 -19.73 -24.09
CA MET A 24 16.07 -20.54 -25.21
C MET A 24 14.92 -20.91 -26.15
N ASN A 25 15.20 -21.10 -27.42
CA ASN A 25 14.28 -21.68 -28.40
C ASN A 25 14.27 -23.23 -28.31
N GLU A 26 13.57 -23.89 -29.23
CA GLU A 26 13.50 -25.35 -29.28
C GLU A 26 14.85 -26.01 -29.70
N GLN A 27 15.77 -25.24 -30.31
CA GLN A 27 17.10 -25.66 -30.72
C GLN A 27 18.19 -25.32 -29.69
N ASP A 28 17.79 -24.93 -28.46
CA ASP A 28 18.71 -24.48 -27.40
C ASP A 28 19.52 -23.22 -27.75
N GLU A 29 19.06 -22.42 -28.70
CA GLU A 29 19.65 -21.12 -29.01
C GLU A 29 18.96 -20.02 -28.19
N LYS A 30 19.74 -19.04 -27.76
CA LYS A 30 19.21 -17.92 -26.96
C LYS A 30 18.31 -17.00 -27.81
N ILE A 31 17.08 -16.82 -27.40
CA ILE A 31 16.15 -15.88 -28.05
C ILE A 31 16.56 -14.44 -27.75
N ASP A 32 16.60 -13.62 -28.81
CA ASP A 32 16.91 -12.19 -28.66
C ASP A 32 15.92 -11.49 -27.71
N TYR A 33 16.47 -10.58 -26.91
CA TYR A 33 15.69 -9.78 -25.96
C TYR A 33 14.55 -8.99 -26.62
N ARG A 34 14.77 -8.49 -27.87
CA ARG A 34 13.73 -7.73 -28.59
C ARG A 34 12.51 -8.58 -28.89
N THR A 35 12.73 -9.84 -29.28
CA THR A 35 11.69 -10.82 -29.55
C THR A 35 10.87 -11.11 -28.29
N ILE A 36 11.55 -11.44 -27.18
CA ILE A 36 10.87 -11.66 -25.89
C ILE A 36 10.10 -10.41 -25.44
N ASN A 37 10.70 -9.25 -25.61
CA ASN A 37 10.06 -7.98 -25.27
C ASN A 37 8.80 -7.74 -26.09
N SER A 38 8.81 -8.01 -27.39
CA SER A 38 7.63 -7.93 -28.26
C SER A 38 6.51 -8.85 -27.81
N MET A 39 6.83 -10.11 -27.50
CA MET A 39 5.86 -11.08 -26.96
C MET A 39 5.23 -10.60 -25.65
N LEU A 40 6.02 -10.07 -24.73
CA LEU A 40 5.49 -9.54 -23.46
C LEU A 40 4.61 -8.31 -23.69
N TRP A 41 4.92 -7.46 -24.67
CA TRP A 41 4.05 -6.36 -25.06
C TRP A 41 2.72 -6.82 -25.66
N ASP A 42 2.73 -7.87 -26.44
CA ASP A 42 1.50 -8.44 -26.98
C ASP A 42 0.63 -9.03 -25.88
N LEU A 43 1.21 -9.77 -24.94
CA LEU A 43 0.48 -10.28 -23.76
C LEU A 43 -0.06 -9.14 -22.89
N GLN A 44 0.64 -8.02 -22.80
CA GLN A 44 0.16 -6.83 -22.09
C GLN A 44 -1.06 -6.22 -22.80
N LYS A 45 -1.08 -6.18 -24.13
CA LYS A 45 -2.24 -5.76 -24.92
C LYS A 45 -3.43 -6.70 -24.69
N GLU A 46 -3.18 -8.03 -24.71
CA GLU A 46 -4.21 -9.05 -24.41
C GLU A 46 -4.78 -8.85 -22.99
N THR A 47 -3.92 -8.65 -21.99
CA THR A 47 -4.38 -8.39 -20.60
C THR A 47 -5.28 -7.15 -20.51
N ARG A 48 -4.94 -6.06 -21.19
CA ARG A 48 -5.79 -4.87 -21.30
C ARG A 48 -7.14 -5.19 -21.92
N ASP A 49 -7.13 -5.92 -23.03
CA ASP A 49 -8.34 -6.28 -23.78
C ASP A 49 -9.24 -7.20 -22.94
N ILE A 50 -8.68 -8.21 -22.28
CA ILE A 50 -9.36 -9.07 -21.31
C ILE A 50 -10.08 -8.25 -20.25
N LYS A 51 -9.38 -7.27 -19.62
CA LYS A 51 -9.98 -6.43 -18.57
C LYS A 51 -11.12 -5.57 -19.10
N ASN A 52 -10.94 -4.93 -20.25
CA ASN A 52 -12.00 -4.13 -20.87
C ASN A 52 -13.21 -4.96 -21.27
N LYS A 53 -12.98 -6.13 -21.89
CA LYS A 53 -14.06 -7.04 -22.28
C LYS A 53 -14.76 -7.65 -21.05
N THR A 54 -14.01 -7.91 -19.98
CA THR A 54 -14.60 -8.32 -18.70
C THR A 54 -15.61 -7.29 -18.17
N VAL A 55 -15.31 -6.00 -18.26
CA VAL A 55 -16.27 -4.94 -17.84
C VAL A 55 -17.55 -4.99 -18.67
N GLN A 56 -17.44 -5.17 -19.99
CA GLN A 56 -18.60 -5.32 -20.88
C GLN A 56 -19.43 -6.53 -20.50
N LEU A 57 -18.80 -7.70 -20.33
CA LEU A 57 -19.46 -8.94 -19.93
C LEU A 57 -20.10 -8.85 -18.54
N CYS A 58 -19.53 -8.08 -17.62
CA CYS A 58 -20.14 -7.79 -16.32
C CYS A 58 -21.46 -7.02 -16.46
N TRP A 59 -21.54 -6.09 -17.42
CA TRP A 59 -22.76 -5.37 -17.72
C TRP A 59 -23.80 -6.28 -18.40
N GLU A 60 -23.41 -7.10 -19.35
CA GLU A 60 -24.29 -8.10 -19.97
C GLU A 60 -24.90 -9.05 -18.94
N TRP A 61 -24.07 -9.59 -18.04
CA TRP A 61 -24.52 -10.42 -16.93
C TRP A 61 -25.47 -9.69 -15.99
N ASN A 62 -25.16 -8.44 -15.68
CA ASN A 62 -25.99 -7.64 -14.78
C ASN A 62 -27.39 -7.37 -15.39
N ASN A 63 -27.44 -7.04 -16.67
CA ASN A 63 -28.69 -6.83 -17.39
C ASN A 63 -29.51 -8.12 -17.42
N PHE A 64 -28.91 -9.23 -17.83
CA PHE A 64 -29.53 -10.54 -17.79
C PHE A 64 -30.08 -10.89 -16.41
N SER A 65 -29.28 -10.71 -15.37
CA SER A 65 -29.68 -11.01 -13.99
C SER A 65 -30.85 -10.15 -13.51
N SER A 66 -30.87 -8.88 -13.93
CA SER A 66 -31.95 -7.94 -13.62
C SER A 66 -33.25 -8.30 -14.31
N ASP A 67 -33.18 -8.65 -15.60
CA ASP A 67 -34.37 -9.06 -16.39
C ASP A 67 -34.91 -10.41 -15.93
N TYR A 68 -34.04 -11.32 -15.53
CA TYR A 68 -34.42 -12.57 -14.91
C TYR A 68 -35.20 -12.34 -13.60
N TYR A 69 -34.69 -11.46 -12.74
CA TYR A 69 -35.36 -11.10 -11.48
C TYR A 69 -36.76 -10.50 -11.75
N LYS A 70 -36.88 -9.60 -12.73
CA LYS A 70 -38.18 -9.02 -13.10
C LYS A 70 -39.19 -10.07 -13.53
N LYS A 71 -38.72 -11.14 -14.22
CA LYS A 71 -39.58 -12.19 -14.78
C LYS A 71 -39.96 -13.26 -13.77
N TYR A 72 -39.03 -13.64 -12.88
CA TYR A 72 -39.19 -14.80 -12.00
C TYR A 72 -39.24 -14.46 -10.51
N GLY A 73 -39.00 -13.20 -10.11
CA GLY A 73 -38.98 -12.74 -8.71
C GLY A 73 -37.75 -13.16 -7.90
N GLU A 74 -36.81 -13.89 -8.53
CA GLU A 74 -35.56 -14.32 -7.90
C GLU A 74 -34.36 -14.09 -8.83
N TYR A 75 -33.16 -14.01 -8.27
CA TYR A 75 -31.94 -13.92 -9.06
C TYR A 75 -31.53 -15.30 -9.60
N PRO A 76 -30.89 -15.36 -10.79
CA PRO A 76 -30.46 -16.63 -11.37
C PRO A 76 -29.48 -17.33 -10.43
N LYS A 77 -29.76 -18.61 -10.14
CA LYS A 77 -28.87 -19.48 -9.36
C LYS A 77 -27.86 -20.14 -10.29
N GLU A 78 -26.64 -20.36 -9.80
CA GLU A 78 -25.50 -20.84 -10.61
C GLU A 78 -25.76 -22.14 -11.38
N LYS A 79 -26.67 -22.99 -10.91
CA LYS A 79 -26.89 -24.31 -11.48
C LYS A 79 -28.08 -24.43 -12.44
N ASP A 80 -29.02 -23.50 -12.39
CA ASP A 80 -30.31 -23.68 -13.06
C ASP A 80 -30.42 -23.00 -14.43
N ILE A 81 -29.55 -22.01 -14.70
CA ILE A 81 -29.61 -21.23 -15.93
C ILE A 81 -28.22 -20.90 -16.43
N LEU A 82 -27.79 -21.47 -17.52
CA LEU A 82 -26.49 -21.28 -18.17
C LEU A 82 -25.27 -21.72 -17.37
N ASN A 83 -25.42 -22.41 -16.26
CA ASN A 83 -24.33 -22.91 -15.39
C ASN A 83 -23.44 -21.84 -14.76
N TYR A 84 -23.86 -20.55 -14.66
CA TYR A 84 -22.87 -19.50 -14.50
C TYR A 84 -23.17 -18.49 -13.43
N SER A 85 -22.28 -18.44 -12.47
CA SER A 85 -21.89 -17.19 -11.83
C SER A 85 -21.38 -16.20 -12.87
N MET A 86 -21.40 -14.90 -12.57
CA MET A 86 -20.76 -13.87 -13.40
C MET A 86 -19.32 -14.28 -13.81
N GLY A 87 -18.56 -14.88 -12.88
CA GLY A 87 -17.20 -15.34 -13.14
C GLY A 87 -17.11 -16.46 -14.17
N GLY A 88 -18.03 -17.45 -14.09
CA GLY A 88 -18.13 -18.54 -15.07
C GLY A 88 -18.50 -18.03 -16.45
N PHE A 89 -19.52 -17.17 -16.54
CA PHE A 89 -19.94 -16.53 -17.79
C PHE A 89 -18.80 -15.76 -18.45
N VAL A 90 -18.11 -14.91 -17.71
CA VAL A 90 -16.96 -14.14 -18.21
C VAL A 90 -15.84 -15.06 -18.69
N TYR A 91 -15.49 -16.10 -17.92
CA TYR A 91 -14.44 -17.05 -18.30
C TYR A 91 -14.77 -17.78 -19.60
N ASP A 92 -15.99 -18.29 -19.74
CA ASP A 92 -16.40 -19.02 -20.95
C ASP A 92 -16.34 -18.15 -22.21
N LYS A 93 -16.69 -16.90 -22.12
CA LYS A 93 -16.60 -15.95 -23.24
C LYS A 93 -15.16 -15.55 -23.60
N LEU A 94 -14.22 -15.68 -22.65
CA LEU A 94 -12.83 -15.22 -22.84
C LEU A 94 -11.84 -16.36 -23.14
N LYS A 95 -12.11 -17.60 -22.67
CA LYS A 95 -11.13 -18.71 -22.63
C LYS A 95 -10.49 -19.07 -23.97
N SER A 96 -11.18 -18.89 -25.10
CA SER A 96 -10.70 -19.28 -26.44
C SER A 96 -10.13 -18.12 -27.26
N GLY A 97 -10.17 -16.90 -26.78
CA GLY A 97 -9.82 -15.72 -27.59
C GLY A 97 -8.42 -15.16 -27.38
N TYR A 98 -7.62 -15.74 -26.49
CA TYR A 98 -6.34 -15.16 -26.06
C TYR A 98 -5.22 -16.20 -25.94
N ASN A 99 -3.97 -15.75 -26.09
CA ASN A 99 -2.79 -16.59 -25.94
C ASN A 99 -2.31 -16.72 -24.50
N LEU A 100 -2.91 -15.94 -23.58
CA LEU A 100 -2.51 -15.90 -22.18
C LEU A 100 -2.81 -17.22 -21.47
N TYR A 101 -1.94 -17.64 -20.55
CA TYR A 101 -2.13 -18.80 -19.69
C TYR A 101 -3.46 -18.68 -18.92
N SER A 102 -4.24 -19.75 -18.86
CA SER A 102 -5.62 -19.75 -18.36
C SER A 102 -5.76 -19.24 -16.92
N ALA A 103 -4.82 -19.58 -16.05
CA ALA A 103 -4.84 -19.08 -14.66
C ALA A 103 -4.59 -17.56 -14.59
N ASN A 104 -3.73 -17.00 -15.46
CA ASN A 104 -3.47 -15.57 -15.54
C ASN A 104 -4.68 -14.81 -16.11
N LEU A 105 -5.34 -15.37 -17.12
CA LEU A 105 -6.59 -14.87 -17.68
C LEU A 105 -7.68 -14.81 -16.59
N THR A 106 -7.87 -15.92 -15.87
CA THR A 106 -8.83 -16.02 -14.77
C THR A 106 -8.55 -15.03 -13.67
N MET A 107 -7.28 -14.83 -13.32
CA MET A 107 -6.88 -13.83 -12.33
C MET A 107 -7.23 -12.41 -12.78
N SER A 108 -6.88 -12.04 -14.02
CA SER A 108 -7.16 -10.71 -14.58
C SER A 108 -8.66 -10.41 -14.62
N SER A 109 -9.47 -11.38 -15.04
CA SER A 109 -10.93 -11.25 -15.07
C SER A 109 -11.53 -11.17 -13.67
N ARG A 110 -11.11 -12.01 -12.71
CA ARG A 110 -11.60 -11.98 -11.32
C ARG A 110 -11.28 -10.67 -10.60
N GLU A 111 -10.07 -10.13 -10.76
CA GLU A 111 -9.72 -8.79 -10.20
C GLU A 111 -10.64 -7.71 -10.77
N THR A 112 -10.91 -7.77 -12.07
CA THR A 112 -11.78 -6.80 -12.76
C THR A 112 -13.25 -6.92 -12.31
N ILE A 113 -13.77 -8.15 -12.19
CA ILE A 113 -15.11 -8.43 -11.65
C ILE A 113 -15.23 -7.89 -10.22
N LYS A 114 -14.23 -8.15 -9.38
CA LYS A 114 -14.23 -7.64 -7.99
C LYS A 114 -14.28 -6.12 -7.97
N GLN A 115 -13.48 -5.45 -8.80
CA GLN A 115 -13.51 -3.98 -8.92
C GLN A 115 -14.86 -3.48 -9.40
N PHE A 116 -15.42 -4.10 -10.44
CA PHE A 116 -16.75 -3.76 -10.95
C PHE A 116 -17.82 -3.87 -9.88
N ASN A 117 -17.88 -4.99 -9.16
CA ASN A 117 -18.88 -5.22 -8.10
C ASN A 117 -18.72 -4.25 -6.92
N SER A 118 -17.49 -3.86 -6.58
CA SER A 118 -17.23 -2.90 -5.49
C SER A 118 -17.78 -1.51 -5.76
N TYR A 119 -17.88 -1.10 -7.03
CA TYR A 119 -18.33 0.24 -7.43
C TYR A 119 -19.57 0.21 -8.34
N LYS A 120 -20.23 -0.94 -8.48
CA LYS A 120 -21.38 -1.13 -9.36
C LYS A 120 -22.48 -0.09 -9.11
N LYS A 121 -22.79 0.19 -7.84
CA LYS A 121 -23.80 1.18 -7.46
C LYS A 121 -23.43 2.59 -7.97
N ASP A 122 -22.18 2.98 -7.81
CA ASP A 122 -21.67 4.29 -8.26
C ASP A 122 -21.70 4.42 -9.79
N TYR A 123 -21.46 3.32 -10.52
CA TYR A 123 -21.57 3.30 -11.98
C TYR A 123 -23.01 3.47 -12.44
N ILE A 124 -23.98 2.78 -11.80
CA ILE A 124 -25.40 2.87 -12.12
C ILE A 124 -25.95 4.27 -11.86
N THR A 125 -25.51 4.91 -10.77
CA THR A 125 -25.97 6.26 -10.38
C THR A 125 -25.21 7.39 -11.08
N GLY A 126 -24.20 7.08 -11.91
CA GLY A 126 -23.38 8.09 -12.61
C GLY A 126 -22.38 8.83 -11.72
N VAL A 127 -22.23 8.47 -10.44
CA VAL A 127 -21.27 9.07 -9.50
C VAL A 127 -19.84 8.74 -9.92
N ARG A 128 -19.62 7.61 -10.59
CA ARG A 128 -18.30 7.15 -11.06
C ARG A 128 -18.38 6.69 -12.51
N SER A 129 -17.36 7.04 -13.30
CA SER A 129 -17.21 6.56 -14.68
C SER A 129 -16.94 5.04 -14.71
N ILE A 130 -17.46 4.37 -15.73
CA ILE A 130 -17.17 2.96 -16.02
C ILE A 130 -15.65 2.79 -16.21
N PRO A 131 -15.02 1.78 -15.61
CA PRO A 131 -13.57 1.61 -15.70
C PRO A 131 -13.14 1.26 -17.14
N SER A 132 -12.10 1.93 -17.60
CA SER A 132 -11.43 1.66 -18.87
C SER A 132 -9.93 1.49 -18.63
N PHE A 133 -9.39 0.37 -19.07
CA PHE A 133 -8.00 0.00 -18.88
C PHE A 133 -7.15 0.45 -20.07
N LYS A 134 -6.09 1.20 -19.78
CA LYS A 134 -5.15 1.74 -20.79
C LYS A 134 -4.06 0.73 -21.14
N SER A 135 -3.27 1.01 -22.18
CA SER A 135 -2.28 0.09 -22.78
C SER A 135 -1.14 -0.40 -21.88
N ASN A 136 -0.87 0.28 -20.77
CA ASN A 136 0.26 -0.06 -19.87
C ASN A 136 -0.17 -0.82 -18.61
N GLN A 137 -1.13 -1.73 -18.76
CA GLN A 137 -1.54 -2.58 -17.64
C GLN A 137 -0.43 -3.55 -17.24
N PRO A 138 -0.27 -3.88 -15.94
CA PRO A 138 0.57 -5.00 -15.53
C PRO A 138 0.05 -6.30 -16.13
N LEU A 139 0.95 -7.23 -16.43
CA LEU A 139 0.60 -8.63 -16.64
C LEU A 139 0.32 -9.26 -15.28
N ASP A 140 -0.87 -9.77 -15.08
CA ASP A 140 -1.22 -10.52 -13.88
C ASP A 140 -0.66 -11.93 -13.99
N VAL A 141 0.07 -12.39 -12.96
CA VAL A 141 0.73 -13.69 -12.93
C VAL A 141 0.23 -14.46 -11.71
N HIS A 142 -0.52 -15.54 -11.97
CA HIS A 142 -1.04 -16.41 -10.92
C HIS A 142 0.12 -17.11 -10.18
N ASN A 143 -0.07 -17.45 -8.90
CA ASN A 143 0.97 -18.12 -8.11
C ASN A 143 1.44 -19.43 -8.77
N ASP A 144 0.55 -20.22 -9.33
CA ASP A 144 0.89 -21.48 -10.01
C ASP A 144 1.67 -21.29 -11.33
N ALA A 145 1.66 -20.07 -11.85
CA ALA A 145 2.42 -19.67 -13.02
C ALA A 145 3.85 -19.20 -12.69
N ILE A 146 4.25 -19.24 -11.42
CA ILE A 146 5.55 -18.73 -10.94
C ILE A 146 6.33 -19.88 -10.31
N ARG A 147 7.50 -20.18 -10.84
CA ARG A 147 8.46 -21.11 -10.23
C ARG A 147 9.79 -20.41 -10.04
N LEU A 148 10.24 -20.33 -8.79
CA LEU A 148 11.56 -19.82 -8.43
C LEU A 148 12.55 -20.97 -8.32
N CYS A 149 13.78 -20.76 -8.76
CA CYS A 149 14.88 -21.67 -8.49
C CYS A 149 16.19 -20.90 -8.33
N ARG A 150 17.17 -21.58 -7.75
CA ARG A 150 18.54 -21.12 -7.62
C ARG A 150 19.45 -22.07 -8.41
N ASP A 151 20.35 -21.48 -9.17
CA ASP A 151 21.38 -22.20 -9.91
C ASP A 151 22.72 -21.52 -9.59
N ASN A 152 23.59 -22.22 -8.87
CA ASN A 152 24.78 -21.67 -8.23
C ASN A 152 24.42 -20.46 -7.33
N ASP A 153 25.00 -19.29 -7.62
CA ASP A 153 24.72 -18.04 -6.90
C ASP A 153 23.63 -17.18 -7.54
N ASP A 154 23.07 -17.62 -8.66
CA ASP A 154 22.05 -16.88 -9.40
C ASP A 154 20.64 -17.39 -9.11
N PHE A 155 19.70 -16.46 -9.09
CA PHE A 155 18.28 -16.75 -8.95
C PHE A 155 17.55 -16.61 -10.28
N TYR A 156 16.67 -17.57 -10.54
CA TYR A 156 15.86 -17.62 -11.75
C TYR A 156 14.38 -17.68 -11.40
N VAL A 157 13.59 -17.09 -12.27
CA VAL A 157 12.12 -17.27 -12.25
C VAL A 157 11.65 -17.81 -13.60
N TYR A 158 10.82 -18.81 -13.53
CA TYR A 158 10.08 -19.37 -14.66
C TYR A 158 8.62 -18.87 -14.56
N LEU A 159 8.15 -18.23 -15.63
CA LEU A 159 6.81 -17.66 -15.71
C LEU A 159 6.01 -18.35 -16.81
N SER A 160 4.96 -19.06 -16.43
CA SER A 160 3.99 -19.62 -17.36
C SER A 160 3.03 -18.55 -17.83
N LEU A 161 3.33 -17.90 -18.95
CA LEU A 161 2.55 -16.77 -19.46
C LEU A 161 1.63 -17.15 -20.63
N LEU A 162 1.95 -18.22 -21.37
CA LEU A 162 1.27 -18.64 -22.57
C LEU A 162 0.46 -19.92 -22.36
N ASN A 163 -0.68 -20.01 -23.04
CA ASN A 163 -1.40 -21.28 -23.24
C ASN A 163 -0.75 -22.07 -24.40
N LYS A 164 -1.29 -23.26 -24.73
CA LYS A 164 -0.75 -24.12 -25.79
C LYS A 164 -0.71 -23.42 -27.16
N MET A 165 -1.75 -22.68 -27.52
CA MET A 165 -1.83 -21.94 -28.79
C MET A 165 -0.79 -20.81 -28.84
N GLY A 166 -0.66 -20.06 -27.76
CA GLY A 166 0.36 -19.02 -27.65
C GLY A 166 1.77 -19.57 -27.69
N ALA A 167 2.03 -20.70 -27.03
CA ALA A 167 3.32 -21.36 -27.07
C ALA A 167 3.73 -21.77 -28.50
N GLN A 168 2.80 -22.38 -29.27
CA GLN A 168 2.99 -22.70 -30.68
C GLN A 168 3.22 -21.46 -31.54
N LYS A 169 2.38 -20.42 -31.36
CA LYS A 169 2.48 -19.16 -32.12
C LYS A 169 3.85 -18.50 -31.98
N TYR A 170 4.44 -18.51 -30.78
CA TYR A 170 5.67 -17.83 -30.48
C TYR A 170 6.90 -18.74 -30.46
N GLY A 171 6.77 -20.05 -30.71
CA GLY A 171 7.86 -21.02 -30.68
C GLY A 171 8.55 -21.14 -29.32
N ILE A 172 7.77 -20.94 -28.24
CA ILE A 172 8.29 -21.02 -26.86
C ILE A 172 7.83 -22.33 -26.22
N LYS A 173 8.80 -23.16 -25.84
CA LYS A 173 8.55 -24.40 -25.12
C LYS A 173 8.51 -24.14 -23.61
N GLY A 174 7.34 -24.31 -23.00
CA GLY A 174 7.18 -24.20 -21.56
C GLY A 174 7.06 -22.76 -21.04
N SER A 175 7.75 -22.48 -19.95
CA SER A 175 7.70 -21.19 -19.26
C SER A 175 8.81 -20.27 -19.70
N PHE A 176 8.58 -18.95 -19.65
CA PHE A 176 9.63 -17.97 -19.87
C PHE A 176 10.66 -18.02 -18.74
N ARG A 177 11.94 -18.17 -19.09
CA ARG A 177 13.07 -18.16 -18.15
C ARG A 177 13.67 -16.76 -18.03
N PHE A 178 13.73 -16.26 -16.81
CA PHE A 178 14.38 -14.98 -16.50
C PHE A 178 15.37 -15.15 -15.36
N LYS A 179 16.56 -14.55 -15.49
CA LYS A 179 17.49 -14.32 -14.40
C LYS A 179 17.00 -13.13 -13.56
N ILE A 180 16.95 -13.27 -12.25
CA ILE A 180 16.59 -12.21 -11.31
C ILE A 180 17.83 -11.41 -10.96
N LEU A 181 17.80 -10.09 -11.15
CA LEU A 181 18.89 -9.20 -10.77
C LEU A 181 18.79 -8.85 -9.29
N VAL A 182 19.44 -9.64 -8.44
CA VAL A 182 19.50 -9.40 -6.99
C VAL A 182 20.54 -8.30 -6.71
N ARG A 183 20.13 -7.26 -5.95
CA ARG A 183 20.96 -6.09 -5.67
C ARG A 183 21.19 -5.83 -4.18
N ASP A 184 20.48 -6.55 -3.33
CA ASP A 184 20.53 -6.36 -1.89
C ASP A 184 20.23 -7.66 -1.14
N ASN A 185 20.76 -7.76 0.08
CA ASN A 185 20.61 -8.93 0.93
C ASN A 185 19.13 -9.22 1.33
N SER A 186 18.27 -8.21 1.34
CA SER A 186 16.85 -8.40 1.66
C SER A 186 16.16 -9.20 0.56
N THR A 187 16.37 -8.82 -0.70
CA THR A 187 15.85 -9.56 -1.87
C THR A 187 16.41 -10.98 -1.91
N TYR A 188 17.70 -11.15 -1.66
CA TYR A 188 18.34 -12.47 -1.57
C TYR A 188 17.63 -13.35 -0.52
N THR A 189 17.49 -12.86 0.71
CA THR A 189 16.84 -13.59 1.80
C THR A 189 15.38 -13.96 1.50
N ILE A 190 14.64 -13.05 0.85
CA ILE A 190 13.25 -13.31 0.46
C ILE A 190 13.17 -14.45 -0.56
N LEU A 191 14.03 -14.41 -1.60
CA LEU A 191 14.07 -15.44 -2.63
C LEU A 191 14.45 -16.80 -2.06
N ASP A 192 15.49 -16.84 -1.23
CA ASP A 192 15.95 -18.05 -0.55
C ASP A 192 14.83 -18.68 0.28
N ARG A 193 14.12 -17.89 1.10
CA ARG A 193 12.97 -18.36 1.87
C ARG A 193 11.77 -18.81 1.03
N CYS A 194 11.55 -18.15 -0.13
CA CYS A 194 10.51 -18.59 -1.06
C CYS A 194 10.85 -19.96 -1.68
N ILE A 195 12.13 -20.21 -2.02
CA ILE A 195 12.60 -21.47 -2.60
C ILE A 195 12.55 -22.58 -1.56
N ASN A 196 12.96 -22.30 -0.32
CA ASN A 196 12.95 -23.27 0.79
C ASN A 196 11.54 -23.54 1.35
N GLY A 197 10.51 -22.82 0.87
CA GLY A 197 9.13 -23.03 1.30
C GLY A 197 8.71 -22.30 2.58
N ASP A 198 9.62 -21.54 3.22
CA ASP A 198 9.31 -20.70 4.38
C ASP A 198 8.30 -19.61 4.05
N TYR A 199 8.39 -19.09 2.82
CA TYR A 199 7.46 -18.11 2.27
C TYR A 199 6.72 -18.72 1.08
N LYS A 200 5.40 -18.53 1.03
CA LYS A 200 4.55 -19.01 -0.06
C LYS A 200 4.42 -17.92 -1.12
N VAL A 201 4.81 -18.21 -2.34
CA VAL A 201 4.61 -17.30 -3.49
C VAL A 201 3.11 -17.08 -3.68
N ALA A 202 2.71 -15.84 -3.91
CA ALA A 202 1.34 -15.43 -4.16
C ALA A 202 1.21 -14.77 -5.53
N ALA A 203 -0.03 -14.52 -5.95
CA ALA A 203 -0.34 -13.84 -7.19
C ALA A 203 0.44 -12.52 -7.32
N SER A 204 1.13 -12.36 -8.42
CA SER A 204 2.16 -11.33 -8.64
C SER A 204 1.87 -10.54 -9.92
N LYS A 205 2.68 -9.51 -10.19
CA LYS A 205 2.49 -8.66 -11.38
C LYS A 205 3.81 -8.42 -12.09
N LEU A 206 3.83 -8.66 -13.41
CA LEU A 206 4.96 -8.34 -14.27
C LEU A 206 4.71 -6.96 -14.91
N ILE A 207 5.67 -6.04 -14.75
CA ILE A 207 5.52 -4.63 -15.11
C ILE A 207 6.77 -4.19 -15.88
N TYR A 208 6.59 -3.38 -16.93
CA TYR A 208 7.72 -2.75 -17.61
C TYR A 208 8.09 -1.42 -16.96
N ASP A 209 9.32 -1.32 -16.49
CA ASP A 209 9.90 -0.08 -15.96
C ASP A 209 10.47 0.76 -17.12
N LYS A 210 9.72 1.77 -17.57
CA LYS A 210 10.09 2.65 -18.68
C LYS A 210 11.40 3.40 -18.44
N LYS A 211 11.75 3.73 -17.19
CA LYS A 211 12.97 4.46 -16.85
C LYS A 211 14.20 3.58 -16.97
N LYS A 212 14.11 2.33 -16.53
CA LYS A 212 15.20 1.36 -16.62
C LYS A 212 15.18 0.54 -17.90
N LYS A 213 14.12 0.67 -18.70
CA LYS A 213 13.88 -0.10 -19.93
C LYS A 213 13.96 -1.61 -19.69
N MET A 214 13.43 -2.07 -18.57
CA MET A 214 13.47 -3.48 -18.15
C MET A 214 12.13 -3.93 -17.58
N TRP A 215 11.82 -5.20 -17.76
CA TRP A 215 10.72 -5.84 -17.05
C TRP A 215 11.11 -6.09 -15.59
N CYS A 216 10.15 -5.92 -14.71
CA CYS A 216 10.29 -6.25 -13.31
C CYS A 216 9.07 -7.04 -12.81
N LEU A 217 9.35 -8.03 -12.01
CA LEU A 217 8.34 -8.80 -11.29
C LEU A 217 8.14 -8.17 -9.91
N ASN A 218 6.92 -7.73 -9.63
CA ASN A 218 6.47 -7.43 -8.29
C ASN A 218 5.99 -8.76 -7.68
N LEU A 219 6.93 -9.49 -7.09
CA LEU A 219 6.66 -10.79 -6.47
C LEU A 219 5.94 -10.57 -5.15
N SER A 220 4.73 -11.10 -5.06
CA SER A 220 3.98 -11.17 -3.81
C SER A 220 4.30 -12.49 -3.10
N TYR A 221 4.49 -12.43 -1.78
CA TYR A 221 4.73 -13.63 -0.97
C TYR A 221 3.99 -13.54 0.37
N LYS A 222 3.58 -14.70 0.87
CA LYS A 222 2.90 -14.85 2.14
C LYS A 222 3.83 -15.50 3.15
N PHE A 223 3.77 -15.04 4.38
CA PHE A 223 4.45 -15.65 5.51
C PHE A 223 3.57 -15.58 6.76
N GLU A 224 3.80 -16.51 7.67
CA GLU A 224 3.11 -16.54 8.94
C GLU A 224 3.78 -15.56 9.92
N THR A 225 2.99 -14.82 10.65
CA THR A 225 3.50 -14.01 11.76
C THR A 225 3.92 -14.92 12.91
N LYS A 226 4.91 -14.52 13.68
CA LYS A 226 5.29 -15.21 14.91
C LYS A 226 4.06 -15.33 15.81
N LYS A 227 3.74 -16.54 16.22
CA LYS A 227 2.50 -16.84 16.95
C LYS A 227 2.42 -16.20 18.34
N GLU A 228 3.56 -15.99 18.99
CA GLU A 228 3.62 -15.43 20.33
C GLU A 228 4.71 -14.37 20.44
N ASN A 229 4.37 -13.30 21.10
CA ASN A 229 5.32 -12.35 21.66
C ASN A 229 5.07 -12.29 23.17
N ASN A 230 6.13 -12.08 23.95
CA ASN A 230 6.06 -11.88 25.39
C ASN A 230 5.66 -10.44 25.77
N LEU A 231 4.92 -9.74 24.89
CA LEU A 231 4.52 -8.37 25.11
C LEU A 231 3.25 -8.31 25.95
N ASP A 232 3.20 -7.36 26.87
CA ASP A 232 2.04 -7.12 27.70
C ASP A 232 0.87 -6.58 26.87
N LYS A 233 -0.19 -7.38 26.73
CA LYS A 233 -1.43 -7.02 25.99
C LYS A 233 -2.20 -5.86 26.63
N ASN A 234 -1.82 -5.43 27.84
CA ASN A 234 -2.42 -4.30 28.53
C ASN A 234 -1.58 -3.03 28.41
N LYS A 235 -0.31 -3.14 28.03
CA LYS A 235 0.61 -2.03 27.92
C LYS A 235 0.50 -1.35 26.57
N ILE A 236 0.19 -0.06 26.58
CA ILE A 236 -0.11 0.73 25.39
C ILE A 236 1.01 1.72 25.13
N LEU A 237 1.53 1.75 23.90
CA LEU A 237 2.35 2.83 23.39
C LEU A 237 1.45 3.84 22.68
N GLY A 238 1.26 5.03 23.26
CA GLY A 238 0.56 6.15 22.62
C GLY A 238 1.48 6.91 21.68
N ILE A 239 0.97 7.25 20.50
CA ILE A 239 1.73 7.97 19.46
C ILE A 239 0.97 9.22 19.06
N ASP A 240 1.59 10.37 19.31
CA ASP A 240 1.20 11.64 18.72
C ASP A 240 2.00 11.90 17.42
N MET A 241 1.31 12.40 16.38
CA MET A 241 1.89 12.70 15.07
C MET A 241 1.76 14.18 14.75
N GLY A 242 2.89 14.88 14.74
CA GLY A 242 2.94 16.31 14.52
C GLY A 242 3.83 16.77 13.36
N ILE A 243 3.80 18.06 13.05
CA ILE A 243 4.61 18.67 11.97
C ILE A 243 6.06 18.83 12.41
N ALA A 244 6.27 19.40 13.58
CA ALA A 244 7.61 19.67 14.14
C ALA A 244 8.29 18.37 14.58
N ALA A 245 7.54 17.50 15.23
CA ALA A 245 7.95 16.14 15.58
C ALA A 245 7.00 15.15 14.87
N PRO A 246 7.41 14.53 13.76
CA PRO A 246 6.60 13.54 13.05
C PRO A 246 6.07 12.41 13.92
N ILE A 247 6.78 12.07 14.99
CA ILE A 247 6.39 11.06 15.97
C ILE A 247 6.90 11.45 17.35
N VAL A 248 5.98 11.48 18.32
CA VAL A 248 6.30 11.43 19.75
C VAL A 248 5.53 10.24 20.32
N ALA A 249 6.25 9.28 20.91
CA ALA A 249 5.66 8.07 21.44
C ALA A 249 6.08 7.83 22.89
N SER A 250 5.11 7.51 23.76
CA SER A 250 5.34 7.22 25.17
C SER A 250 4.36 6.19 25.73
N VAL A 251 4.71 5.56 26.83
CA VAL A 251 3.82 4.73 27.64
C VAL A 251 3.27 5.60 28.76
N TYR A 252 1.99 5.45 29.08
CA TYR A 252 1.37 6.25 30.15
C TYR A 252 2.12 6.11 31.50
N GLY A 253 2.44 7.25 32.10
CA GLY A 253 3.19 7.32 33.36
C GLY A 253 4.70 7.07 33.24
N ASP A 254 5.24 6.73 32.06
CA ASP A 254 6.67 6.57 31.84
C ASP A 254 7.28 7.91 31.39
N LEU A 255 8.38 8.30 32.02
CA LEU A 255 9.13 9.52 31.66
C LEU A 255 9.94 9.35 30.37
N ASP A 256 10.26 8.09 30.00
CA ASP A 256 10.99 7.79 28.78
C ASP A 256 10.06 7.90 27.57
N ARG A 257 10.59 8.50 26.51
CA ARG A 257 9.84 8.78 25.28
C ARG A 257 10.70 8.55 24.05
N PHE A 258 10.05 8.20 22.96
CA PHE A 258 10.66 8.10 21.64
C PHE A 258 10.23 9.30 20.80
N VAL A 259 11.18 10.10 20.35
CA VAL A 259 10.93 11.30 19.56
C VAL A 259 11.67 11.22 18.25
N ILE A 260 10.97 11.53 17.18
CA ILE A 260 11.54 11.74 15.85
C ILE A 260 11.34 13.22 15.49
N HIS A 261 12.44 13.92 15.33
CA HIS A 261 12.44 15.33 14.92
C HIS A 261 12.35 15.46 13.40
N GLY A 262 11.50 16.39 12.91
CA GLY A 262 11.23 16.60 11.50
C GLY A 262 12.32 17.35 10.71
N GLY A 263 13.45 17.71 11.33
CA GLY A 263 14.48 18.52 10.70
C GLY A 263 15.03 17.98 9.38
N GLU A 264 15.19 16.65 9.26
CA GLU A 264 15.64 16.04 7.99
C GLU A 264 14.60 16.21 6.87
N ILE A 265 13.32 16.19 7.20
CA ILE A 265 12.22 16.38 6.26
C ILE A 265 12.20 17.81 5.77
N GLU A 266 12.28 18.77 6.71
CA GLU A 266 12.26 20.18 6.38
C GLU A 266 13.51 20.60 5.57
N ALA A 267 14.70 20.13 5.94
CA ALA A 267 15.92 20.37 5.18
C ALA A 267 15.86 19.77 3.76
N PHE A 268 15.29 18.57 3.62
CA PHE A 268 15.08 17.95 2.30
C PHE A 268 14.08 18.76 1.47
N ARG A 269 12.96 19.18 2.07
CA ARG A 269 11.92 19.98 1.45
C ARG A 269 12.50 21.28 0.91
N ARG A 270 13.17 22.09 1.75
CA ARG A 270 13.78 23.38 1.35
C ARG A 270 14.72 23.23 0.16
N ARG A 271 15.64 22.26 0.22
CA ARG A 271 16.59 21.97 -0.88
C ARG A 271 15.87 21.57 -2.17
N THR A 272 14.84 20.76 -2.07
CA THR A 272 14.12 20.23 -3.20
C THR A 272 13.22 21.28 -3.87
N GLU A 273 12.59 22.14 -3.06
CA GLU A 273 11.80 23.28 -3.57
C GLU A 273 12.68 24.34 -4.22
N ALA A 274 13.83 24.66 -3.64
CA ALA A 274 14.81 25.57 -4.23
C ALA A 274 15.30 25.05 -5.59
N ARG A 275 15.65 23.76 -5.67
CA ARG A 275 16.06 23.11 -6.92
C ARG A 275 14.95 23.12 -7.95
N ARG A 276 13.71 22.84 -7.55
CA ARG A 276 12.55 22.87 -8.44
C ARG A 276 12.31 24.26 -9.02
N ARG A 277 12.38 25.30 -8.19
CA ARG A 277 12.25 26.70 -8.64
C ARG A 277 13.32 27.06 -9.65
N SER A 278 14.58 26.73 -9.39
CA SER A 278 15.69 26.93 -10.32
C SER A 278 15.47 26.26 -11.67
N LEU A 279 15.03 24.97 -11.67
CA LEU A 279 14.75 24.23 -12.92
C LEU A 279 13.57 24.81 -13.69
N LEU A 280 12.54 25.29 -13.02
CA LEU A 280 11.40 25.94 -13.67
C LEU A 280 11.79 27.28 -14.27
N GLN A 281 12.65 28.06 -13.62
CA GLN A 281 13.20 29.31 -14.18
C GLN A 281 14.04 29.02 -15.43
N GLN A 282 14.97 28.07 -15.37
CA GLN A 282 15.74 27.63 -16.53
C GLN A 282 14.85 27.21 -17.71
N THR A 283 13.74 26.52 -17.45
CA THR A 283 12.79 26.11 -18.47
C THR A 283 12.11 27.30 -19.15
N LYS A 284 11.86 28.40 -18.42
CA LYS A 284 11.31 29.63 -19.00
C LYS A 284 12.32 30.37 -19.89
N TYR A 285 13.60 30.35 -19.50
CA TYR A 285 14.67 31.05 -20.26
C TYR A 285 15.25 30.22 -21.40
N CYS A 286 14.94 28.94 -21.52
CA CYS A 286 15.41 28.10 -22.63
C CYS A 286 14.70 28.40 -23.96
N GLY A 287 14.61 29.67 -24.29
CA GLY A 287 14.33 30.19 -25.63
C GLY A 287 12.99 29.83 -26.24
N ASP A 288 12.78 30.39 -27.37
CA ASP A 288 11.62 30.34 -28.30
C ASP A 288 11.39 28.95 -28.96
N GLY A 289 11.90 27.89 -28.42
CA GLY A 289 11.60 26.52 -28.89
C GLY A 289 12.43 26.03 -30.07
N ARG A 290 13.44 26.75 -30.53
CA ARG A 290 14.25 26.40 -31.70
C ARG A 290 15.24 25.26 -31.50
N VAL A 291 15.45 24.79 -30.29
CA VAL A 291 16.40 23.68 -29.98
C VAL A 291 15.63 22.39 -29.82
N GLY A 292 15.02 21.84 -30.83
CA GLY A 292 14.62 20.46 -31.09
C GLY A 292 13.96 19.62 -29.97
N HIS A 293 13.70 20.17 -28.79
CA HIS A 293 13.17 19.47 -27.64
C HIS A 293 11.85 20.06 -27.18
N GLY A 294 10.75 19.33 -27.39
CA GLY A 294 9.41 19.73 -26.94
C GLY A 294 9.34 19.99 -25.42
N VAL A 295 8.30 20.71 -24.98
CA VAL A 295 8.04 21.08 -23.56
C VAL A 295 8.19 19.88 -22.62
N GLY A 296 7.84 18.67 -23.05
CA GLY A 296 7.98 17.44 -22.26
C GLY A 296 9.42 17.15 -21.83
N LYS A 297 10.39 17.24 -22.75
CA LYS A 297 11.82 17.02 -22.44
C LYS A 297 12.40 18.13 -21.56
N ARG A 298 12.03 19.39 -21.83
CA ARG A 298 12.48 20.54 -21.01
C ARG A 298 11.98 20.44 -19.56
N MET A 299 10.75 19.98 -19.38
CA MET A 299 10.14 19.79 -18.05
C MET A 299 10.57 18.49 -17.34
N GLU A 300 11.23 17.58 -18.03
CA GLU A 300 11.62 16.28 -17.46
C GLU A 300 12.46 16.40 -16.17
N PRO A 301 13.49 17.28 -16.08
CA PRO A 301 14.25 17.48 -14.85
C PRO A 301 13.38 17.94 -13.67
N ALA A 302 12.44 18.86 -13.91
CA ALA A 302 11.50 19.35 -12.91
C ALA A 302 10.49 18.25 -12.47
N ASN A 303 10.04 17.43 -13.43
CA ASN A 303 9.15 16.30 -13.15
C ASN A 303 9.86 15.17 -12.35
N ASN A 304 11.14 14.93 -12.61
CA ASN A 304 11.94 13.94 -11.89
C ASN A 304 12.10 14.28 -10.38
N ILE A 305 11.96 15.55 -10.02
CA ILE A 305 11.97 15.96 -8.60
C ILE A 305 10.76 15.40 -7.84
N LYS A 306 9.58 15.32 -8.45
CA LYS A 306 8.40 14.70 -7.81
C LYS A 306 8.69 13.28 -7.37
N ASP A 307 9.36 12.49 -8.21
CA ASP A 307 9.75 11.12 -7.87
C ASP A 307 10.79 11.06 -6.74
N LYS A 308 11.68 12.05 -6.67
CA LYS A 308 12.67 12.16 -5.60
C LYS A 308 11.99 12.42 -4.25
N ILE A 309 10.98 13.30 -4.21
CA ILE A 309 10.17 13.58 -3.02
C ILE A 309 9.42 12.33 -2.58
N ALA A 310 8.73 11.66 -3.51
CA ALA A 310 7.97 10.44 -3.21
C ALA A 310 8.87 9.31 -2.65
N ARG A 311 10.06 9.11 -3.23
CA ARG A 311 11.03 8.12 -2.74
C ARG A 311 11.57 8.46 -1.36
N PHE A 312 11.94 9.73 -1.13
CA PHE A 312 12.41 10.18 0.17
C PHE A 312 11.34 9.95 1.24
N ARG A 313 10.11 10.40 1.00
CA ARG A 313 8.97 10.18 1.90
C ARG A 313 8.76 8.70 2.22
N ASN A 314 8.73 7.85 1.19
CA ASN A 314 8.56 6.42 1.38
C ASN A 314 9.68 5.81 2.25
N THR A 315 10.95 6.15 1.98
CA THR A 315 12.11 5.66 2.73
C THR A 315 12.07 6.13 4.18
N THR A 316 11.74 7.41 4.39
CA THR A 316 11.68 8.03 5.73
C THR A 316 10.53 7.43 6.54
N ASN A 317 9.34 7.23 5.94
CA ASN A 317 8.22 6.57 6.63
C ASN A 317 8.54 5.11 6.98
N HIS A 318 9.30 4.40 6.15
CA HIS A 318 9.79 3.06 6.49
C HIS A 318 10.77 3.05 7.68
N LYS A 319 11.68 4.04 7.74
CA LYS A 319 12.62 4.25 8.85
C LYS A 319 11.87 4.54 10.15
N TYR A 320 10.98 5.52 10.13
CA TYR A 320 10.21 5.95 11.30
C TYR A 320 9.31 4.86 11.84
N SER A 321 8.52 4.21 10.99
CA SER A 321 7.64 3.11 11.40
C SER A 321 8.40 1.91 11.97
N ARG A 322 9.64 1.63 11.50
CA ARG A 322 10.49 0.60 12.11
C ARG A 322 10.95 1.03 13.50
N GLY A 323 11.36 2.29 13.68
CA GLY A 323 11.78 2.83 14.98
C GLY A 323 10.67 2.75 16.02
N VAL A 324 9.45 3.11 15.66
CA VAL A 324 8.27 3.01 16.54
C VAL A 324 8.01 1.58 17.00
N VAL A 325 7.97 0.63 16.07
CA VAL A 325 7.69 -0.77 16.41
C VAL A 325 8.82 -1.37 17.25
N ALA A 326 10.08 -1.03 16.95
CA ALA A 326 11.22 -1.44 17.75
C ALA A 326 11.14 -0.88 19.19
N TYR A 327 10.72 0.38 19.34
CA TYR A 327 10.53 1.00 20.65
C TYR A 327 9.36 0.35 21.43
N ALA A 328 8.23 0.04 20.76
CA ALA A 328 7.12 -0.68 21.37
C ALA A 328 7.59 -2.06 21.91
N ILE A 329 8.37 -2.80 21.13
CA ILE A 329 8.95 -4.10 21.55
C ILE A 329 9.88 -3.90 22.74
N LYS A 330 10.80 -2.92 22.69
CA LYS A 330 11.72 -2.59 23.79
C LYS A 330 10.98 -2.28 25.09
N LYS A 331 9.84 -1.57 25.00
CA LYS A 331 9.01 -1.22 26.16
C LYS A 331 8.05 -2.33 26.58
N GLY A 332 7.98 -3.45 25.85
CA GLY A 332 7.09 -4.57 26.14
C GLY A 332 5.61 -4.26 25.86
N CYS A 333 5.30 -3.33 24.95
CA CYS A 333 3.94 -2.92 24.64
C CYS A 333 3.27 -3.88 23.65
N GLY A 334 2.14 -4.48 24.02
CA GLY A 334 1.32 -5.33 23.14
C GLY A 334 0.33 -4.52 22.28
N ILE A 335 0.15 -3.23 22.57
CA ILE A 335 -0.73 -2.32 21.83
C ILE A 335 0.04 -1.06 21.41
N ILE A 336 -0.18 -0.63 20.18
CA ILE A 336 0.17 0.72 19.68
C ILE A 336 -1.14 1.47 19.44
N GLN A 337 -1.30 2.64 20.05
CA GLN A 337 -2.49 3.47 19.91
C GLN A 337 -2.14 4.81 19.24
N MET A 338 -2.91 5.20 18.22
CA MET A 338 -2.69 6.39 17.39
C MET A 338 -4.00 7.14 17.21
N GLU A 339 -3.94 8.42 16.88
CA GLU A 339 -5.13 9.19 16.49
C GLU A 339 -5.65 8.74 15.11
N ASP A 340 -6.99 8.74 14.92
CA ASP A 340 -7.59 8.53 13.59
C ASP A 340 -7.54 9.83 12.79
N LEU A 341 -6.57 9.91 11.90
CA LEU A 341 -6.35 11.08 11.03
C LEU A 341 -7.18 11.04 9.72
N LYS A 342 -8.14 10.11 9.59
CA LYS A 342 -9.04 10.08 8.44
C LYS A 342 -9.91 11.35 8.40
N GLY A 343 -9.89 12.04 7.24
CA GLY A 343 -10.67 13.28 7.04
C GLY A 343 -9.98 14.58 7.45
N ILE A 344 -8.84 14.55 8.14
CA ILE A 344 -8.09 15.77 8.48
C ILE A 344 -7.36 16.33 7.23
N SER A 345 -7.02 15.49 6.26
CA SER A 345 -6.31 15.88 5.03
C SER A 345 -7.03 16.92 4.18
N ASP A 346 -8.36 17.02 4.26
CA ASP A 346 -9.14 17.93 3.41
C ASP A 346 -9.13 19.38 3.93
N LYS A 347 -8.87 19.57 5.22
CA LYS A 347 -8.76 20.88 5.87
C LYS A 347 -7.32 21.31 6.17
N ALA A 348 -6.35 20.43 5.96
CA ALA A 348 -4.99 20.66 6.35
C ALA A 348 -4.23 21.54 5.36
N ASP A 349 -3.29 22.34 5.88
CA ASP A 349 -2.36 23.15 5.11
C ASP A 349 -1.62 22.30 4.07
N LYS A 350 -1.20 22.91 2.96
CA LYS A 350 -0.51 22.27 1.82
C LYS A 350 0.65 21.36 2.23
N PHE A 351 1.30 21.65 3.35
CA PHE A 351 2.37 20.83 3.92
C PHE A 351 1.88 19.47 4.43
N LEU A 352 0.74 19.41 5.11
CA LEU A 352 0.13 18.15 5.57
C LEU A 352 -0.33 17.28 4.40
N LYS A 353 -0.76 17.90 3.29
CA LYS A 353 -1.06 17.18 2.03
C LYS A 353 0.20 16.58 1.38
N ASP A 354 1.34 17.21 1.54
CA ASP A 354 2.60 16.75 0.95
C ASP A 354 3.30 15.69 1.81
N TRP A 355 3.07 15.66 3.13
CA TRP A 355 3.54 14.59 4.03
C TRP A 355 2.41 13.63 4.36
N SER A 356 2.46 12.43 3.85
CA SER A 356 1.41 11.42 4.03
C SER A 356 1.53 10.74 5.41
N TYR A 357 0.89 11.31 6.43
CA TYR A 357 0.71 10.67 7.74
C TYR A 357 -0.04 9.35 7.63
N TYR A 358 -1.03 9.30 6.76
CA TYR A 358 -1.76 8.06 6.46
C TYR A 358 -0.82 6.94 6.00
N ASP A 359 0.13 7.23 5.09
CA ASP A 359 1.14 6.26 4.66
C ASP A 359 2.05 5.82 5.83
N LEU A 360 2.39 6.74 6.74
CA LEU A 360 3.16 6.42 7.95
C LEU A 360 2.36 5.51 8.89
N GLN A 361 1.08 5.82 9.17
CA GLN A 361 0.18 4.98 9.97
C GLN A 361 0.05 3.58 9.38
N GLN A 362 -0.19 3.45 8.08
CA GLN A 362 -0.26 2.16 7.41
C GLN A 362 1.05 1.36 7.53
N LYS A 363 2.20 2.06 7.48
CA LYS A 363 3.51 1.42 7.67
C LYS A 363 3.76 0.97 9.12
N ILE A 364 3.28 1.72 10.10
CA ILE A 364 3.31 1.30 11.50
C ILE A 364 2.40 0.08 11.68
N GLU A 365 1.17 0.16 11.17
CA GLU A 365 0.17 -0.90 11.32
C GLU A 365 0.65 -2.25 10.80
N TYR A 366 1.15 -2.32 9.55
CA TYR A 366 1.57 -3.61 9.02
C TYR A 366 2.82 -4.17 9.74
N LYS A 367 3.77 -3.30 10.18
CA LYS A 367 4.95 -3.74 10.93
C LYS A 367 4.62 -4.15 12.37
N ALA A 368 3.67 -3.48 13.00
CA ALA A 368 3.13 -3.88 14.30
C ALA A 368 2.47 -5.27 14.20
N LYS A 369 1.66 -5.51 13.15
CA LYS A 369 1.08 -6.83 12.87
C LYS A 369 2.15 -7.91 12.69
N GLU A 370 3.29 -7.61 12.05
CA GLU A 370 4.41 -8.54 11.93
C GLU A 370 5.01 -8.93 13.29
N ALA A 371 5.02 -8.00 14.23
CA ALA A 371 5.48 -8.19 15.59
C ALA A 371 4.39 -8.71 16.55
N SER A 372 3.21 -9.07 16.02
CA SER A 372 2.02 -9.46 16.79
C SER A 372 1.56 -8.40 17.81
N ILE A 373 1.80 -7.10 17.48
CA ILE A 373 1.32 -5.95 18.24
C ILE A 373 -0.01 -5.51 17.66
N VAL A 374 -0.99 -5.27 18.52
CA VAL A 374 -2.31 -4.75 18.12
C VAL A 374 -2.20 -3.25 17.88
N VAL A 375 -2.84 -2.75 16.81
CA VAL A 375 -2.96 -1.31 16.55
C VAL A 375 -4.40 -0.89 16.78
N SER A 376 -4.59 0.18 17.57
CA SER A 376 -5.88 0.83 17.81
C SER A 376 -5.83 2.30 17.42
N TYR A 377 -6.98 2.85 17.08
CA TYR A 377 -7.15 4.26 16.74
C TYR A 377 -8.11 4.93 17.70
N VAL A 378 -7.85 6.19 18.03
CA VAL A 378 -8.66 7.02 18.93
C VAL A 378 -9.06 8.32 18.24
N ASN A 379 -10.18 8.88 18.67
CA ASN A 379 -10.62 10.19 18.22
C ASN A 379 -9.61 11.26 18.68
N PRO A 380 -9.08 12.13 17.79
CA PRO A 380 -8.10 13.15 18.14
C PRO A 380 -8.67 14.29 18.99
N GLN A 381 -9.98 14.34 19.20
CA GLN A 381 -10.63 15.43 19.92
C GLN A 381 -10.18 15.48 21.39
N TYR A 382 -9.69 16.63 21.83
CA TYR A 382 -9.22 16.94 23.19
C TYR A 382 -7.96 16.21 23.67
N THR A 383 -7.37 15.29 22.92
CA THR A 383 -6.14 14.57 23.31
C THR A 383 -4.99 15.50 23.62
N SER A 384 -4.84 16.59 22.88
CA SER A 384 -3.79 17.60 23.07
C SER A 384 -4.12 18.67 24.16
N GLN A 385 -5.40 18.84 24.54
CA GLN A 385 -5.86 19.83 25.51
C GLN A 385 -6.04 19.25 26.91
N ARG A 386 -6.16 17.93 27.01
CA ARG A 386 -6.30 17.21 28.27
C ARG A 386 -4.97 17.11 29.00
N CYS A 387 -4.96 17.38 30.29
CA CYS A 387 -3.80 17.14 31.15
C CYS A 387 -3.62 15.64 31.38
N SER A 388 -2.46 15.06 31.02
CA SER A 388 -2.17 13.66 31.25
C SER A 388 -2.06 13.28 32.73
N LYS A 389 -1.75 14.27 33.62
CA LYS A 389 -1.61 14.05 35.05
C LYS A 389 -2.96 14.08 35.81
N CYS A 390 -3.80 15.10 35.60
CA CYS A 390 -5.03 15.27 36.37
C CYS A 390 -6.33 15.10 35.57
N GLY A 391 -6.25 14.95 34.24
CA GLY A 391 -7.41 14.76 33.38
C GLY A 391 -8.15 16.06 32.99
N TYR A 392 -7.82 17.23 33.56
CA TYR A 392 -8.48 18.49 33.28
C TYR A 392 -8.33 18.89 31.81
N ILE A 393 -9.44 19.31 31.18
CA ILE A 393 -9.50 19.68 29.77
C ILE A 393 -9.76 21.18 29.67
N ASP A 394 -8.85 21.90 29.03
CA ASP A 394 -8.98 23.32 28.75
C ASP A 394 -8.13 23.71 27.53
N SER A 395 -8.64 24.58 26.68
CA SER A 395 -7.94 25.10 25.52
C SER A 395 -6.69 25.91 25.89
N GLN A 396 -6.70 26.57 27.06
CA GLN A 396 -5.57 27.33 27.59
C GLN A 396 -4.44 26.46 28.15
N ASN A 397 -4.66 25.15 28.30
CA ASN A 397 -3.60 24.21 28.65
C ASN A 397 -2.54 24.11 27.55
N ARG A 398 -2.93 24.39 26.28
CA ARG A 398 -2.04 24.43 25.10
C ARG A 398 -2.34 25.69 24.29
N PRO A 399 -1.83 26.87 24.71
CA PRO A 399 -2.04 28.12 23.99
C PRO A 399 -1.39 28.07 22.61
N LYS A 400 -2.04 28.73 21.63
CA LYS A 400 -1.50 28.81 20.26
C LYS A 400 -0.28 29.75 20.18
N GLU A 401 -0.23 30.76 21.02
CA GLU A 401 0.82 31.75 21.10
C GLU A 401 1.26 31.88 22.56
N PRO A 402 2.54 32.21 22.84
CA PRO A 402 3.64 32.39 21.88
C PRO A 402 4.29 31.08 21.43
N ASP A 403 4.05 29.96 22.11
CA ASP A 403 4.69 28.67 21.82
C ASP A 403 3.70 27.50 21.97
N GLN A 404 3.37 26.89 20.84
CA GLN A 404 2.46 25.75 20.75
C GLN A 404 3.10 24.43 21.23
N SER A 405 4.42 24.41 21.46
CA SER A 405 5.15 23.21 21.91
C SER A 405 5.07 23.01 23.43
N THR A 406 4.62 24.01 24.17
CA THR A 406 4.51 23.96 25.62
C THR A 406 3.09 23.65 26.06
N PHE A 407 2.96 22.72 27.00
CA PHE A 407 1.71 22.39 27.71
C PHE A 407 1.83 22.85 29.18
N LYS A 408 0.82 23.56 29.70
CA LYS A 408 0.72 23.92 31.11
C LYS A 408 -0.71 23.82 31.59
N CYS A 409 -0.97 22.89 32.48
CA CYS A 409 -2.30 22.67 33.03
C CYS A 409 -2.77 23.82 33.89
N GLN A 410 -3.93 24.39 33.59
CA GLN A 410 -4.52 25.49 34.36
C GLN A 410 -5.05 25.04 35.72
N ASN A 411 -5.34 23.75 35.90
CA ASN A 411 -5.86 23.22 37.17
C ASN A 411 -4.74 22.79 38.13
N CYS A 412 -3.81 21.91 37.70
CA CYS A 412 -2.81 21.30 38.57
C CYS A 412 -1.40 21.85 38.40
N GLY A 413 -1.19 22.82 37.50
CA GLY A 413 0.13 23.43 37.24
C GLY A 413 1.14 22.52 36.54
N TYR A 414 0.76 21.28 36.15
CA TYR A 414 1.65 20.38 35.44
C TYR A 414 2.11 21.00 34.10
N SER A 415 3.44 21.00 33.89
CA SER A 415 4.04 21.53 32.66
C SER A 415 4.89 20.46 31.98
N ALA A 416 4.75 20.37 30.64
CA ALA A 416 5.46 19.41 29.82
C ALA A 416 5.54 19.91 28.35
N ASN A 417 6.29 19.18 27.52
CA ASN A 417 6.16 19.33 26.06
C ASN A 417 4.76 18.88 25.63
N ALA A 418 4.10 19.65 24.77
CA ALA A 418 2.72 19.45 24.37
C ALA A 418 2.50 18.09 23.66
N ASP A 419 3.41 17.72 22.75
CA ASP A 419 3.31 16.46 21.99
C ASP A 419 3.57 15.25 22.91
N TYR A 420 4.45 15.41 23.94
CA TYR A 420 4.63 14.39 24.96
C TYR A 420 3.36 14.23 25.81
N ASN A 421 2.74 15.32 26.27
CA ASN A 421 1.47 15.26 27.00
C ASN A 421 0.37 14.58 26.15
N ALA A 422 0.29 14.90 24.83
CA ALA A 422 -0.65 14.26 23.93
C ALA A 422 -0.37 12.75 23.80
N SER A 423 0.88 12.33 23.62
CA SER A 423 1.24 10.92 23.53
C SER A 423 0.91 10.14 24.81
N GLN A 424 1.06 10.77 26.00
CA GLN A 424 0.62 10.19 27.28
C GLN A 424 -0.89 9.99 27.34
N ASN A 425 -1.68 10.97 26.88
CA ASN A 425 -3.15 10.82 26.81
C ASN A 425 -3.57 9.73 25.84
N ILE A 426 -2.93 9.67 24.66
CA ILE A 426 -3.19 8.63 23.66
C ILE A 426 -2.83 7.25 24.23
N ALA A 427 -1.86 7.13 25.14
CA ALA A 427 -1.50 5.84 25.76
C ALA A 427 -2.52 5.35 26.79
N ILE A 428 -3.55 6.14 27.15
CA ILE A 428 -4.59 5.74 28.08
C ILE A 428 -5.60 4.79 27.39
N ARG A 429 -5.90 3.66 28.03
CA ARG A 429 -6.92 2.74 27.54
C ARG A 429 -8.31 3.40 27.61
N ASN A 430 -9.09 3.33 26.52
CA ASN A 430 -10.43 3.92 26.41
C ASN A 430 -10.45 5.44 26.68
N ILE A 431 -9.43 6.16 26.26
CA ILE A 431 -9.27 7.61 26.49
C ILE A 431 -10.52 8.41 26.10
N GLU A 432 -11.24 7.99 25.07
CA GLU A 432 -12.49 8.65 24.64
C GLU A 432 -13.56 8.67 25.74
N LYS A 433 -13.70 7.56 26.50
CA LYS A 433 -14.61 7.47 27.64
C LYS A 433 -14.18 8.38 28.79
N GLU A 434 -12.86 8.48 29.04
CA GLU A 434 -12.33 9.36 30.07
C GLU A 434 -12.52 10.84 29.71
N ILE A 435 -12.38 11.18 28.43
CA ILE A 435 -12.66 12.53 27.93
C ILE A 435 -14.15 12.87 28.09
N SER A 436 -15.05 11.98 27.69
CA SER A 436 -16.50 12.18 27.81
C SER A 436 -16.92 12.40 29.26
N LYS A 437 -16.46 11.57 30.19
CA LYS A 437 -16.73 11.74 31.64
C LYS A 437 -16.25 13.11 32.18
N THR A 438 -15.07 13.54 31.74
CA THR A 438 -14.53 14.83 32.19
C THR A 438 -15.37 16.01 31.69
N ILE A 439 -15.86 15.94 30.45
CA ILE A 439 -16.72 16.97 29.86
C ILE A 439 -18.07 17.02 30.58
N GLU A 440 -18.67 15.86 30.85
CA GLU A 440 -19.97 15.75 31.60
C GLU A 440 -19.81 16.37 33.01
N ASN A 441 -18.76 16.03 33.75
CA ASN A 441 -18.48 16.58 35.08
C ASN A 441 -18.25 18.09 35.06
N ASN A 442 -17.51 18.62 34.08
CA ASN A 442 -17.31 20.06 33.93
C ASN A 442 -18.63 20.80 33.60
N SER A 443 -19.51 20.18 32.83
CA SER A 443 -20.80 20.74 32.48
C SER A 443 -21.78 20.72 33.67
N ALA A 444 -21.68 19.76 34.59
CA ALA A 444 -22.45 19.66 35.80
C ALA A 444 -22.04 20.69 36.87
N ASN A 445 -20.74 21.01 36.95
CA ASN A 445 -20.17 21.99 37.90
C ASN A 445 -20.38 23.46 37.47
N ASN A 446 -20.77 23.72 36.23
CA ASN A 446 -21.04 25.05 35.67
C ASN A 446 -22.55 25.37 35.63
N LYS A 447 -23.38 24.52 36.18
CA LYS A 447 -24.81 24.75 36.44
C LYS A 447 -25.04 25.04 37.94
#